data_603e59eb7e1ac308bfa5f073713a5bfb
#
_entry.id   603e59eb7e1ac308bfa5f073713a5bfb
#
_cell.length_a   1.000
_cell.length_b   1.000
_cell.length_c   1.000
_cell.angle_alpha   90.00
_cell.angle_beta   90.00
_cell.angle_gamma   90.00
#
_symmetry.space_group_name_H-M   'P 1'
#
loop_
_entity.id
_entity.type
_entity.pdbx_description
1 polymer ?
#
loop_
_entity_poly.entity_id
_entity_poly.type
_entity_poly.pdbx_seq_one_letter_code
_entity_poly.pdbx_strand_id
1 'polypeptide(L)'
;MAKAKNTAFFCKECGYESAKWFGQCPACKEWNTFVEEPVSKPKSAKGIAGTSQRAAASSAPVPVEINSVSFEENDRTSTGIAELDRVLGGGIVAGSLVLVGGDPGIGKSTLLLQMCYNLSAEGKDVLYISGEESLKQIKLRADRIGKCSGTLKLLCETSLDNIEDILTRNKPEIVIIDSIQTMYKEDVAAAPGSVSQVRETTSILMQLAKGLNITIFIVGHVTKEGTVAGPRMLEHMVDTVLYFEGDRYASYRILRGMKNRFGSTNEIGVFEMQQSGLSEVENPSEYMLNGRPENASGSVVVCLLEGTRPIMVEIQALVCDSNFGMARRTAAGTDYNRVNLLMAVLEKRAGIHMSGSDAYVNVAGGIKVSEPALDLGIVMALVSSFKNRAIDEKTVIFGEVGLAGEVRAVSQAQQRVNEAVKLGFKTCILPGVCLKNIKKNDKIEIIGVNNVQEAIKLI
;
A
#
# COMPACT_ATOMS: atom_id res chain seq x y z
N MET A 1 -43.29 -12.90 27.04
CA MET A 1 -42.80 -11.63 26.56
C MET A 1 -41.36 -11.81 26.10
N ALA A 2 -41.09 -11.73 24.82
CA ALA A 2 -39.73 -11.88 24.28
C ALA A 2 -38.87 -10.69 24.74
N LYS A 3 -37.72 -10.98 25.36
CA LYS A 3 -36.70 -9.93 25.68
C LYS A 3 -36.29 -9.24 24.39
N ALA A 4 -36.48 -7.93 24.33
CA ALA A 4 -35.97 -7.12 23.21
C ALA A 4 -34.46 -7.40 23.08
N LYS A 5 -34.01 -7.92 21.92
CA LYS A 5 -32.60 -8.04 21.59
C LYS A 5 -32.07 -6.62 21.46
N ASN A 6 -31.08 -6.26 22.28
CA ASN A 6 -30.35 -5.01 22.08
C ASN A 6 -29.46 -5.23 20.84
N THR A 7 -29.87 -4.67 19.70
CA THR A 7 -29.06 -4.65 18.48
C THR A 7 -28.73 -3.21 18.13
N ALA A 8 -27.57 -2.99 17.51
CA ALA A 8 -27.19 -1.76 16.88
C ALA A 8 -26.74 -2.01 15.44
N PHE A 9 -26.71 -0.96 14.65
CA PHE A 9 -26.30 -1.02 13.25
C PHE A 9 -24.89 -0.45 13.11
N PHE A 10 -23.99 -1.21 12.52
CA PHE A 10 -22.59 -0.82 12.30
C PHE A 10 -22.30 -0.70 10.82
N CYS A 11 -21.62 0.38 10.44
CA CYS A 11 -21.10 0.53 9.10
C CYS A 11 -19.87 -0.39 8.90
N LYS A 12 -19.90 -1.28 7.92
CA LYS A 12 -18.81 -2.23 7.63
C LYS A 12 -17.52 -1.53 7.18
N GLU A 13 -17.63 -0.35 6.56
CA GLU A 13 -16.49 0.37 6.01
C GLU A 13 -15.76 1.21 7.04
N CYS A 14 -16.48 1.94 7.91
CA CYS A 14 -15.87 2.88 8.85
C CYS A 14 -16.15 2.57 10.32
N GLY A 15 -16.95 1.55 10.64
CA GLY A 15 -17.31 1.19 12.01
C GLY A 15 -18.28 2.17 12.70
N TYR A 16 -18.89 3.11 11.99
CA TYR A 16 -19.86 4.03 12.56
C TYR A 16 -21.05 3.26 13.14
N GLU A 17 -21.35 3.51 14.42
CA GLU A 17 -22.43 2.87 15.16
C GLU A 17 -23.69 3.73 15.16
N SER A 18 -24.84 3.11 14.94
CA SER A 18 -26.13 3.76 14.98
C SER A 18 -27.21 2.87 15.59
N ALA A 19 -28.18 3.46 16.29
CA ALA A 19 -29.38 2.78 16.77
C ALA A 19 -30.38 2.48 15.64
N LYS A 20 -30.19 3.04 14.44
CA LYS A 20 -31.08 2.90 13.27
C LYS A 20 -30.26 2.57 12.05
N TRP A 21 -30.85 1.80 11.15
CA TRP A 21 -30.29 1.54 9.83
C TRP A 21 -30.36 2.78 8.93
N PHE A 22 -29.26 3.08 8.21
CA PHE A 22 -29.19 4.13 7.23
C PHE A 22 -28.80 3.54 5.86
N GLY A 23 -29.42 4.00 4.78
CA GLY A 23 -29.05 3.63 3.41
C GLY A 23 -27.65 4.14 3.03
N GLN A 24 -27.31 5.35 3.52
CA GLN A 24 -25.98 5.95 3.34
C GLN A 24 -25.36 6.22 4.72
N CYS A 25 -24.12 5.84 4.92
CA CYS A 25 -23.41 6.07 6.17
C CYS A 25 -23.14 7.57 6.40
N PRO A 26 -23.55 8.17 7.54
CA PRO A 26 -23.31 9.58 7.81
C PRO A 26 -21.82 9.94 7.92
N ALA A 27 -20.96 8.98 8.30
CA ALA A 27 -19.55 9.20 8.52
C ALA A 27 -18.72 9.07 7.24
N CYS A 28 -18.78 7.92 6.55
CA CYS A 28 -17.98 7.67 5.33
C CYS A 28 -18.73 7.90 4.02
N LYS A 29 -20.06 8.18 4.07
CA LYS A 29 -20.95 8.43 2.93
C LYS A 29 -21.10 7.25 1.94
N GLU A 30 -20.63 6.07 2.30
CA GLU A 30 -20.83 4.84 1.52
C GLU A 30 -22.27 4.33 1.66
N TRP A 31 -22.80 3.73 0.58
CA TRP A 31 -24.17 3.23 0.51
C TRP A 31 -24.26 1.76 0.89
N ASN A 32 -25.37 1.38 1.56
CA ASN A 32 -25.71 -0.01 1.89
C ASN A 32 -24.66 -0.76 2.73
N THR A 33 -23.96 -0.04 3.62
CA THR A 33 -22.86 -0.57 4.42
C THR A 33 -23.25 -0.96 5.84
N PHE A 34 -24.51 -0.73 6.28
CA PHE A 34 -24.94 -1.04 7.64
C PHE A 34 -25.31 -2.50 7.81
N VAL A 35 -24.80 -3.10 8.88
CA VAL A 35 -25.16 -4.44 9.38
C VAL A 35 -25.71 -4.35 10.78
N GLU A 36 -26.69 -5.18 11.09
CA GLU A 36 -27.25 -5.31 12.44
C GLU A 36 -26.44 -6.31 13.25
N GLU A 37 -25.92 -5.89 14.39
CA GLU A 37 -25.18 -6.74 15.30
C GLU A 37 -25.75 -6.64 16.74
N PRO A 38 -25.72 -7.74 17.51
CA PRO A 38 -26.11 -7.73 18.91
C PRO A 38 -25.08 -6.95 19.75
N VAL A 39 -25.57 -6.04 20.61
CA VAL A 39 -24.74 -5.26 21.53
C VAL A 39 -25.01 -5.73 22.95
N SER A 40 -23.94 -6.11 23.67
CA SER A 40 -24.01 -6.40 25.09
C SER A 40 -24.13 -5.10 25.88
N LYS A 41 -25.07 -5.06 26.85
CA LYS A 41 -25.09 -3.94 27.80
C LYS A 41 -23.82 -4.01 28.67
N PRO A 42 -23.14 -2.86 28.90
CA PRO A 42 -22.06 -2.85 29.88
C PRO A 42 -22.61 -3.39 31.20
N LYS A 43 -22.00 -4.43 31.72
CA LYS A 43 -22.33 -4.95 33.06
C LYS A 43 -22.08 -3.82 34.05
N SER A 44 -23.14 -3.24 34.62
CA SER A 44 -23.02 -2.27 35.72
C SER A 44 -22.19 -2.94 36.81
N ALA A 45 -21.08 -2.33 37.16
CA ALA A 45 -20.24 -2.76 38.28
C ALA A 45 -21.10 -2.77 39.55
N LYS A 46 -21.66 -3.94 39.91
CA LYS A 46 -22.20 -4.17 41.26
C LYS A 46 -21.00 -4.24 42.17
N GLY A 47 -20.91 -3.24 43.05
CA GLY A 47 -19.92 -3.22 44.12
C GLY A 47 -20.00 -4.50 44.95
N ILE A 48 -18.98 -5.31 44.86
CA ILE A 48 -18.69 -6.37 45.82
C ILE A 48 -17.56 -5.81 46.70
N ALA A 49 -17.94 -5.41 47.90
CA ALA A 49 -16.99 -5.22 48.99
C ALA A 49 -16.40 -6.59 49.33
N GLY A 50 -15.21 -6.87 48.84
CA GLY A 50 -14.46 -8.08 49.12
C GLY A 50 -12.98 -7.76 48.98
N THR A 51 -12.31 -7.70 50.11
CA THR A 51 -10.87 -7.53 50.30
C THR A 51 -10.09 -8.49 49.41
N SER A 52 -9.47 -7.97 48.33
CA SER A 52 -8.29 -8.58 47.77
C SER A 52 -7.27 -7.50 47.48
N GLN A 53 -6.09 -7.73 48.04
CA GLN A 53 -4.93 -6.88 47.94
C GLN A 53 -4.63 -6.51 46.48
N ARG A 54 -4.92 -5.26 46.09
CA ARG A 54 -4.37 -4.65 44.88
C ARG A 54 -2.89 -4.39 45.12
N ALA A 55 -2.07 -5.28 44.68
CA ALA A 55 -0.66 -5.01 44.49
C ALA A 55 -0.48 -3.90 43.44
N ALA A 56 0.45 -3.01 43.74
CA ALA A 56 1.00 -1.94 42.93
C ALA A 56 0.04 -0.80 42.53
N ALA A 57 0.14 0.27 43.29
CA ALA A 57 -0.25 1.59 42.85
C ALA A 57 0.40 1.95 41.53
N SER A 58 -0.35 1.95 40.43
CA SER A 58 0.05 2.67 39.22
C SER A 58 0.00 4.15 39.62
N SER A 59 1.15 4.79 39.75
CA SER A 59 1.25 6.25 39.89
C SER A 59 0.47 6.86 38.72
N ALA A 60 -0.39 7.84 39.05
CA ALA A 60 -1.09 8.60 38.02
C ALA A 60 -0.07 9.11 36.98
N PRO A 61 -0.37 9.06 35.68
CA PRO A 61 0.56 9.50 34.65
C PRO A 61 0.90 10.99 34.90
N VAL A 62 2.20 11.28 35.02
CA VAL A 62 2.71 12.65 35.24
C VAL A 62 3.12 13.20 33.87
N PRO A 63 2.70 14.41 33.49
CA PRO A 63 3.20 15.06 32.27
C PRO A 63 4.72 15.21 32.34
N VAL A 64 5.39 14.89 31.23
CA VAL A 64 6.83 15.04 31.04
C VAL A 64 7.12 16.05 29.95
N GLU A 65 8.21 16.81 30.08
CA GLU A 65 8.66 17.74 29.04
C GLU A 65 9.15 16.95 27.84
N ILE A 66 8.81 17.42 26.62
CA ILE A 66 9.18 16.75 25.35
C ILE A 66 10.70 16.54 25.23
N ASN A 67 11.49 17.50 25.71
CA ASN A 67 12.96 17.46 25.67
C ASN A 67 13.57 16.48 26.68
N SER A 68 12.80 15.98 27.64
CA SER A 68 13.24 14.96 28.62
C SER A 68 13.03 13.54 28.10
N VAL A 69 12.28 13.39 26.99
CA VAL A 69 12.08 12.11 26.31
C VAL A 69 13.25 11.91 25.34
N SER A 70 14.20 11.06 25.70
CA SER A 70 15.28 10.66 24.80
C SER A 70 14.71 9.74 23.71
N PHE A 71 14.88 10.13 22.48
CA PHE A 71 14.65 9.29 21.30
C PHE A 71 15.99 9.16 20.58
N GLU A 72 16.53 7.96 20.53
CA GLU A 72 17.69 7.66 19.69
C GLU A 72 17.20 7.23 18.30
N GLU A 73 17.84 7.69 17.24
CA GLU A 73 17.54 7.24 15.85
C GLU A 73 17.70 5.71 15.72
N ASN A 74 18.42 5.08 16.63
CA ASN A 74 18.62 3.64 16.73
C ASN A 74 17.46 2.85 17.36
N ASP A 75 16.36 3.49 17.77
CA ASP A 75 15.21 2.80 18.39
C ASP A 75 14.34 2.04 17.38
N ARG A 76 14.82 1.88 16.13
CA ARG A 76 14.16 1.08 15.11
C ARG A 76 14.86 -0.27 14.95
N THR A 77 14.05 -1.33 14.91
CA THR A 77 14.53 -2.69 14.62
C THR A 77 14.34 -2.97 13.13
N SER A 78 15.41 -3.30 12.41
CA SER A 78 15.32 -3.75 11.02
C SER A 78 14.54 -5.07 10.96
N THR A 79 13.73 -5.25 9.93
CA THR A 79 13.03 -6.51 9.66
C THR A 79 13.91 -7.53 8.95
N GLY A 80 15.11 -7.13 8.54
CA GLY A 80 15.98 -7.90 7.65
C GLY A 80 15.45 -7.99 6.21
N ILE A 81 14.46 -7.14 5.86
CA ILE A 81 13.84 -7.02 4.54
C ILE A 81 13.83 -5.53 4.18
N ALA A 82 14.75 -5.09 3.32
CA ALA A 82 14.97 -3.66 3.05
C ALA A 82 13.75 -2.97 2.45
N GLU A 83 13.00 -3.66 1.58
CA GLU A 83 11.77 -3.12 0.99
C GLU A 83 10.63 -3.00 2.03
N LEU A 84 10.59 -3.86 3.05
CA LEU A 84 9.65 -3.73 4.17
C LEU A 84 10.07 -2.59 5.11
N ASP A 85 11.36 -2.51 5.44
CA ASP A 85 11.91 -1.43 6.27
C ASP A 85 11.66 -0.06 5.64
N ARG A 86 11.81 0.06 4.33
CA ARG A 86 11.48 1.28 3.56
C ARG A 86 10.05 1.73 3.83
N VAL A 87 9.07 0.83 3.68
CA VAL A 87 7.65 1.16 3.84
C VAL A 87 7.30 1.46 5.31
N LEU A 88 8.00 0.82 6.24
CA LEU A 88 7.90 1.12 7.68
C LEU A 88 8.57 2.45 8.06
N GLY A 89 9.33 3.07 7.16
CA GLY A 89 10.05 4.32 7.40
C GLY A 89 11.39 4.13 8.11
N GLY A 90 12.05 3.01 7.83
CA GLY A 90 13.38 2.64 8.35
C GLY A 90 13.38 1.51 9.37
N GLY A 91 12.28 0.77 9.51
CA GLY A 91 12.18 -0.39 10.40
C GLY A 91 11.04 -0.31 11.42
N ILE A 92 10.97 -1.32 12.27
CA ILE A 92 9.94 -1.50 13.30
C ILE A 92 10.16 -0.50 14.44
N VAL A 93 9.09 0.15 14.87
CA VAL A 93 9.07 1.00 16.08
C VAL A 93 8.46 0.22 17.23
N ALA A 94 9.16 0.12 18.36
CA ALA A 94 8.69 -0.58 19.55
C ALA A 94 7.34 -0.01 20.07
N GLY A 95 6.46 -0.90 20.54
CA GLY A 95 5.14 -0.52 21.04
C GLY A 95 4.15 -0.08 19.96
N SER A 96 4.45 -0.31 18.67
CA SER A 96 3.57 0.05 17.56
C SER A 96 2.59 -1.07 17.21
N LEU A 97 1.42 -0.67 16.67
CA LEU A 97 0.43 -1.57 16.08
C LEU A 97 0.40 -1.36 14.56
N VAL A 98 0.76 -2.39 13.79
CA VAL A 98 0.88 -2.36 12.33
C VAL A 98 -0.19 -3.24 11.70
N LEU A 99 -0.99 -2.70 10.80
CA LEU A 99 -1.96 -3.44 10.00
C LEU A 99 -1.35 -3.79 8.63
N VAL A 100 -1.40 -5.06 8.27
CA VAL A 100 -1.04 -5.55 6.93
C VAL A 100 -2.29 -6.06 6.24
N GLY A 101 -2.82 -5.26 5.31
CA GLY A 101 -4.03 -5.54 4.53
C GLY A 101 -3.70 -6.05 3.12
N GLY A 102 -4.72 -6.56 2.43
CA GLY A 102 -4.63 -6.99 1.03
C GLY A 102 -5.46 -8.24 0.73
N ASP A 103 -5.59 -8.57 -0.56
CA ASP A 103 -6.36 -9.72 -1.04
C ASP A 103 -5.87 -11.05 -0.44
N PRO A 104 -6.76 -12.04 -0.26
CA PRO A 104 -6.35 -13.39 0.13
C PRO A 104 -5.35 -14.00 -0.89
N GLY A 105 -4.28 -14.63 -0.38
CA GLY A 105 -3.26 -15.27 -1.22
C GLY A 105 -2.24 -14.29 -1.85
N ILE A 106 -2.26 -12.99 -1.54
CA ILE A 106 -1.33 -12.00 -2.08
C ILE A 106 0.11 -12.14 -1.54
N GLY A 107 0.30 -12.75 -0.37
CA GLY A 107 1.61 -12.97 0.24
C GLY A 107 1.80 -12.38 1.65
N LYS A 108 0.77 -11.80 2.28
CA LYS A 108 0.86 -11.16 3.61
C LYS A 108 1.52 -12.06 4.67
N SER A 109 0.93 -13.22 4.90
CA SER A 109 1.43 -14.17 5.89
C SER A 109 2.82 -14.74 5.55
N THR A 110 3.16 -14.81 4.26
CA THR A 110 4.49 -15.23 3.80
C THR A 110 5.55 -14.18 4.16
N LEU A 111 5.29 -12.90 3.85
CA LEU A 111 6.18 -11.80 4.19
C LEU A 111 6.44 -11.72 5.70
N LEU A 112 5.36 -11.77 6.48
CA LEU A 112 5.47 -11.69 7.94
C LEU A 112 6.20 -12.89 8.53
N LEU A 113 6.04 -14.09 7.97
CA LEU A 113 6.78 -15.27 8.41
C LEU A 113 8.28 -15.17 8.06
N GLN A 114 8.64 -14.61 6.88
CA GLN A 114 10.02 -14.31 6.51
C GLN A 114 10.65 -13.28 7.47
N MET A 115 9.92 -12.21 7.78
CA MET A 115 10.32 -11.23 8.79
C MET A 115 10.58 -11.90 10.16
N CYS A 116 9.66 -12.77 10.60
CA CYS A 116 9.83 -13.51 11.85
C CYS A 116 11.12 -14.36 11.85
N TYR A 117 11.49 -14.95 10.72
CA TYR A 117 12.71 -15.72 10.59
C TYR A 117 13.96 -14.86 10.76
N ASN A 118 14.00 -13.71 10.08
CA ASN A 118 15.12 -12.78 10.18
C ASN A 118 15.28 -12.28 11.62
N LEU A 119 14.18 -11.80 12.22
CA LEU A 119 14.19 -11.27 13.59
C LEU A 119 14.57 -12.31 14.64
N SER A 120 14.06 -13.54 14.51
CA SER A 120 14.44 -14.62 15.43
C SER A 120 15.90 -15.06 15.26
N ALA A 121 16.46 -14.96 14.05
CA ALA A 121 17.88 -15.22 13.79
C ALA A 121 18.79 -14.16 14.45
N GLU A 122 18.29 -12.92 14.58
CA GLU A 122 18.96 -11.84 15.32
C GLU A 122 18.75 -11.91 16.84
N GLY A 123 18.08 -12.97 17.33
CA GLY A 123 17.87 -13.21 18.76
C GLY A 123 16.67 -12.48 19.36
N LYS A 124 15.79 -11.89 18.53
CA LYS A 124 14.54 -11.25 19.00
C LYS A 124 13.53 -12.29 19.46
N ASP A 125 12.79 -11.99 20.52
CA ASP A 125 11.68 -12.84 20.98
C ASP A 125 10.43 -12.57 20.15
N VAL A 126 10.13 -13.51 19.23
CA VAL A 126 9.05 -13.40 18.24
C VAL A 126 7.98 -14.46 18.49
N LEU A 127 6.73 -14.04 18.57
CA LEU A 127 5.57 -14.91 18.71
C LEU A 127 4.63 -14.75 17.50
N TYR A 128 4.38 -15.84 16.78
CA TYR A 128 3.41 -15.88 15.68
C TYR A 128 2.14 -16.59 16.15
N ILE A 129 1.02 -15.86 16.17
CA ILE A 129 -0.30 -16.37 16.58
C ILE A 129 -1.17 -16.51 15.33
N SER A 130 -1.68 -17.71 15.10
CA SER A 130 -2.58 -18.00 13.99
C SER A 130 -3.95 -18.43 14.48
N GLY A 131 -4.99 -17.81 13.93
CA GLY A 131 -6.37 -18.24 14.11
C GLY A 131 -6.96 -18.98 12.89
N GLU A 132 -6.19 -19.09 11.80
CA GLU A 132 -6.68 -19.71 10.55
C GLU A 132 -5.98 -21.05 10.26
N GLU A 133 -4.67 -21.11 10.51
CA GLU A 133 -3.85 -22.28 10.17
C GLU A 133 -3.42 -23.07 11.41
N SER A 134 -3.34 -24.39 11.28
CA SER A 134 -2.74 -25.25 12.29
C SER A 134 -1.21 -25.12 12.32
N LEU A 135 -0.59 -25.50 13.44
CA LEU A 135 0.89 -25.49 13.58
C LEU A 135 1.58 -26.27 12.45
N LYS A 136 0.98 -27.39 11.98
CA LYS A 136 1.53 -28.19 10.88
C LYS A 136 1.49 -27.45 9.54
N GLN A 137 0.40 -26.72 9.26
CA GLN A 137 0.28 -25.92 8.02
C GLN A 137 1.28 -24.75 8.00
N ILE A 138 1.38 -24.05 9.15
CA ILE A 138 2.40 -22.99 9.28
C ILE A 138 3.80 -23.57 9.08
N LYS A 139 4.11 -24.72 9.68
CA LYS A 139 5.40 -25.39 9.54
C LYS A 139 5.70 -25.78 8.08
N LEU A 140 4.71 -26.33 7.35
CA LEU A 140 4.88 -26.66 5.93
C LEU A 140 5.16 -25.43 5.07
N ARG A 141 4.53 -24.28 5.37
CA ARG A 141 4.80 -23.00 4.70
C ARG A 141 6.21 -22.49 5.08
N ALA A 142 6.54 -22.56 6.33
CA ALA A 142 7.82 -22.18 6.89
C ALA A 142 8.98 -22.93 6.24
N ASP A 143 8.86 -24.23 6.05
CA ASP A 143 9.91 -25.07 5.44
C ASP A 143 10.17 -24.75 3.97
N ARG A 144 9.19 -24.13 3.25
CA ARG A 144 9.39 -23.63 1.88
C ARG A 144 10.20 -22.33 1.85
N ILE A 145 10.05 -21.49 2.87
CA ILE A 145 10.77 -20.22 2.99
C ILE A 145 12.25 -20.49 3.33
N GLY A 146 12.52 -21.49 4.15
CA GLY A 146 13.87 -21.82 4.57
C GLY A 146 13.92 -22.45 5.95
N LYS A 147 15.15 -22.64 6.46
CA LYS A 147 15.37 -23.13 7.83
C LYS A 147 15.42 -21.94 8.79
N CYS A 148 14.55 -21.94 9.80
CA CYS A 148 14.63 -21.01 10.90
C CYS A 148 15.88 -21.32 11.74
N SER A 149 16.79 -20.35 11.88
CA SER A 149 17.99 -20.47 12.72
C SER A 149 17.77 -19.99 14.15
N GLY A 150 16.66 -19.29 14.39
CA GLY A 150 16.30 -18.72 15.69
C GLY A 150 15.18 -19.47 16.42
N THR A 151 14.70 -18.89 17.51
CA THR A 151 13.63 -19.43 18.36
C THR A 151 12.30 -18.75 18.06
N LEU A 152 11.72 -18.98 16.86
CA LEU A 152 10.38 -18.53 16.54
C LEU A 152 9.34 -19.38 17.29
N LYS A 153 8.52 -18.73 18.12
CA LYS A 153 7.41 -19.37 18.84
C LYS A 153 6.13 -19.29 18.01
N LEU A 154 5.38 -20.39 17.93
CA LEU A 154 4.10 -20.49 17.23
C LEU A 154 2.99 -20.81 18.22
N LEU A 155 1.84 -20.17 18.06
CA LEU A 155 0.64 -20.40 18.85
C LEU A 155 -0.58 -20.47 17.92
N CYS A 156 -1.47 -21.46 18.11
CA CYS A 156 -2.79 -21.49 17.48
C CYS A 156 -3.83 -21.18 18.55
N GLU A 157 -4.33 -19.95 18.53
CA GLU A 157 -5.32 -19.44 19.48
C GLU A 157 -6.18 -18.35 18.84
N THR A 158 -7.44 -18.30 19.20
CA THR A 158 -8.41 -17.30 18.72
C THR A 158 -9.07 -16.50 19.85
N SER A 159 -9.03 -17.03 21.10
CA SER A 159 -9.52 -16.28 22.27
C SER A 159 -8.56 -15.17 22.65
N LEU A 160 -9.03 -13.93 22.60
CA LEU A 160 -8.24 -12.77 22.97
C LEU A 160 -7.87 -12.77 24.46
N ASP A 161 -8.72 -13.32 25.33
CA ASP A 161 -8.45 -13.41 26.76
C ASP A 161 -7.20 -14.29 27.05
N ASN A 162 -7.09 -15.42 26.34
CA ASN A 162 -5.91 -16.29 26.42
C ASN A 162 -4.66 -15.61 25.83
N ILE A 163 -4.80 -14.89 24.72
CA ILE A 163 -3.71 -14.16 24.08
C ILE A 163 -3.20 -13.06 25.01
N GLU A 164 -4.09 -12.26 25.63
CA GLU A 164 -3.76 -11.20 26.59
C GLU A 164 -2.93 -11.74 27.78
N ASP A 165 -3.37 -12.88 28.34
CA ASP A 165 -2.66 -13.58 29.42
C ASP A 165 -1.24 -14.01 29.00
N ILE A 166 -1.09 -14.58 27.80
CA ILE A 166 0.18 -15.02 27.26
C ILE A 166 1.13 -13.84 27.00
N LEU A 167 0.62 -12.77 26.39
CA LEU A 167 1.42 -11.59 26.09
C LEU A 167 1.87 -10.87 27.38
N THR A 168 1.01 -10.80 28.39
CA THR A 168 1.33 -10.18 29.68
C THR A 168 2.40 -10.95 30.45
N ARG A 169 2.36 -12.31 30.40
CA ARG A 169 3.34 -13.17 31.08
C ARG A 169 4.68 -13.24 30.36
N ASN A 170 4.66 -13.40 29.03
CA ASN A 170 5.89 -13.69 28.27
C ASN A 170 6.55 -12.42 27.73
N LYS A 171 5.80 -11.33 27.49
CA LYS A 171 6.26 -10.04 26.96
C LYS A 171 7.21 -10.20 25.75
N PRO A 172 6.80 -10.89 24.67
CA PRO A 172 7.62 -10.98 23.47
C PRO A 172 7.88 -9.60 22.88
N GLU A 173 8.98 -9.39 22.19
CA GLU A 173 9.27 -8.10 21.54
C GLU A 173 8.35 -7.85 20.35
N ILE A 174 8.05 -8.90 19.60
CA ILE A 174 7.27 -8.82 18.35
C ILE A 174 6.22 -9.93 18.30
N VAL A 175 4.99 -9.54 17.96
CA VAL A 175 3.84 -10.45 17.86
C VAL A 175 3.20 -10.30 16.48
N ILE A 176 2.84 -11.43 15.86
CA ILE A 176 2.03 -11.48 14.66
C ILE A 176 0.67 -12.08 15.00
N ILE A 177 -0.42 -11.45 14.57
CA ILE A 177 -1.80 -11.95 14.66
C ILE A 177 -2.31 -12.22 13.24
N ASP A 178 -2.49 -13.48 12.87
CA ASP A 178 -2.90 -13.91 11.53
C ASP A 178 -4.14 -14.83 11.60
N SER A 179 -5.35 -14.29 11.42
CA SER A 179 -5.77 -12.92 11.10
C SER A 179 -6.64 -12.30 12.20
N ILE A 180 -6.80 -10.98 12.15
CA ILE A 180 -7.66 -10.26 13.13
C ILE A 180 -9.12 -10.71 13.06
N GLN A 181 -9.59 -11.16 11.88
CA GLN A 181 -10.97 -11.58 11.68
C GLN A 181 -11.34 -12.87 12.42
N THR A 182 -10.36 -13.68 12.77
CA THR A 182 -10.61 -14.94 13.50
C THR A 182 -10.57 -14.76 15.03
N MET A 183 -10.02 -13.63 15.49
CA MET A 183 -9.93 -13.34 16.92
C MET A 183 -11.29 -12.94 17.49
N TYR A 184 -11.54 -13.35 18.72
CA TYR A 184 -12.76 -12.98 19.44
C TYR A 184 -12.52 -12.73 20.93
N LYS A 185 -13.38 -11.88 21.50
CA LYS A 185 -13.49 -11.68 22.94
C LYS A 185 -14.84 -12.21 23.41
N GLU A 186 -14.84 -13.02 24.48
CA GLU A 186 -16.06 -13.68 24.96
C GLU A 186 -17.14 -12.70 25.45
N ASP A 187 -16.75 -11.55 25.99
CA ASP A 187 -17.68 -10.52 26.47
C ASP A 187 -18.44 -9.80 25.35
N VAL A 188 -17.99 -9.90 24.08
CA VAL A 188 -18.64 -9.31 22.91
C VAL A 188 -19.58 -10.29 22.27
N ALA A 189 -20.88 -10.00 22.32
CA ALA A 189 -21.93 -10.95 21.90
C ALA A 189 -22.00 -11.23 20.37
N ALA A 190 -21.21 -10.51 19.56
CA ALA A 190 -21.17 -10.67 18.12
C ALA A 190 -20.24 -11.81 17.69
N ALA A 191 -20.46 -12.38 16.49
CA ALA A 191 -19.62 -13.45 15.95
C ALA A 191 -18.20 -12.98 15.62
N PRO A 192 -17.17 -13.86 15.64
CA PRO A 192 -15.83 -13.57 15.12
C PRO A 192 -15.90 -12.98 13.70
N GLY A 193 -15.05 -12.00 13.39
CA GLY A 193 -15.04 -11.30 12.12
C GLY A 193 -16.10 -10.20 11.96
N SER A 194 -17.04 -10.06 12.90
CA SER A 194 -17.98 -8.94 12.93
C SER A 194 -17.28 -7.62 13.23
N VAL A 195 -17.92 -6.49 12.88
CA VAL A 195 -17.36 -5.14 13.09
C VAL A 195 -17.04 -4.89 14.57
N SER A 196 -17.94 -5.28 15.45
CA SER A 196 -17.79 -5.12 16.90
C SER A 196 -16.61 -5.92 17.44
N GLN A 197 -16.48 -7.20 17.05
CA GLN A 197 -15.39 -8.06 17.49
C GLN A 197 -14.04 -7.53 16.99
N VAL A 198 -13.92 -7.24 15.71
CA VAL A 198 -12.67 -6.75 15.11
C VAL A 198 -12.23 -5.42 15.73
N ARG A 199 -13.17 -4.52 16.00
CA ARG A 199 -12.90 -3.23 16.64
C ARG A 199 -12.43 -3.39 18.09
N GLU A 200 -13.14 -4.18 18.88
CA GLU A 200 -12.79 -4.40 20.29
C GLU A 200 -11.45 -5.12 20.42
N THR A 201 -11.24 -6.18 19.65
CA THR A 201 -9.98 -6.92 19.61
C THR A 201 -8.79 -6.00 19.26
N THR A 202 -8.95 -5.15 18.23
CA THR A 202 -7.91 -4.20 17.83
C THR A 202 -7.63 -3.16 18.91
N SER A 203 -8.69 -2.69 19.63
CA SER A 203 -8.53 -1.75 20.73
C SER A 203 -7.69 -2.35 21.88
N ILE A 204 -7.94 -3.59 22.24
CA ILE A 204 -7.19 -4.30 23.27
C ILE A 204 -5.75 -4.55 22.84
N LEU A 205 -5.53 -5.03 21.60
CA LEU A 205 -4.18 -5.22 21.05
C LEU A 205 -3.37 -3.91 21.04
N MET A 206 -4.01 -2.78 20.72
CA MET A 206 -3.36 -1.45 20.79
C MET A 206 -2.96 -1.08 22.22
N GLN A 207 -3.82 -1.36 23.23
CA GLN A 207 -3.49 -1.12 24.62
C GLN A 207 -2.32 -2.00 25.11
N LEU A 208 -2.31 -3.28 24.71
CA LEU A 208 -1.22 -4.23 24.99
C LEU A 208 0.09 -3.78 24.32
N ALA A 209 0.04 -3.39 23.05
CA ALA A 209 1.22 -2.92 22.32
C ALA A 209 1.88 -1.75 23.06
N LYS A 210 1.09 -0.73 23.43
CA LYS A 210 1.60 0.49 24.10
C LYS A 210 1.93 0.25 25.58
N GLY A 211 1.11 -0.52 26.27
CA GLY A 211 1.29 -0.77 27.71
C GLY A 211 2.46 -1.68 28.06
N LEU A 212 2.75 -2.66 27.19
CA LEU A 212 3.84 -3.63 27.38
C LEU A 212 5.07 -3.32 26.50
N ASN A 213 5.01 -2.27 25.66
CA ASN A 213 6.04 -1.92 24.67
C ASN A 213 6.33 -3.05 23.68
N ILE A 214 5.30 -3.79 23.25
CA ILE A 214 5.35 -4.90 22.31
C ILE A 214 4.94 -4.40 20.92
N THR A 215 5.68 -4.71 19.88
CA THR A 215 5.22 -4.44 18.51
C THR A 215 4.28 -5.54 18.04
N ILE A 216 3.09 -5.17 17.58
CA ILE A 216 2.09 -6.13 17.11
C ILE A 216 1.78 -5.86 15.63
N PHE A 217 1.96 -6.89 14.79
CA PHE A 217 1.50 -6.91 13.41
C PHE A 217 0.17 -7.66 13.34
N ILE A 218 -0.85 -7.04 12.76
CA ILE A 218 -2.14 -7.67 12.52
C ILE A 218 -2.38 -7.85 11.03
N VAL A 219 -2.73 -9.07 10.63
CA VAL A 219 -3.13 -9.38 9.25
C VAL A 219 -4.63 -9.13 9.09
N GLY A 220 -4.99 -8.35 8.07
CA GLY A 220 -6.38 -8.10 7.70
C GLY A 220 -6.68 -8.52 6.27
N HIS A 221 -7.79 -9.24 6.06
CA HIS A 221 -8.27 -9.60 4.72
C HIS A 221 -9.26 -8.57 4.20
N VAL A 222 -9.04 -8.10 2.96
CA VAL A 222 -10.02 -7.25 2.24
C VAL A 222 -11.06 -8.19 1.63
N THR A 223 -12.32 -8.04 2.01
CA THR A 223 -13.40 -8.81 1.39
C THR A 223 -14.14 -7.96 0.37
N LYS A 224 -14.22 -8.45 -0.87
CA LYS A 224 -15.01 -7.83 -1.95
C LYS A 224 -16.53 -7.93 -1.71
N GLU A 225 -16.97 -8.81 -0.82
CA GLU A 225 -18.38 -9.18 -0.62
C GLU A 225 -19.02 -8.68 0.67
N GLY A 226 -18.36 -7.81 1.42
CA GLY A 226 -18.99 -7.00 2.47
C GLY A 226 -19.58 -7.75 3.69
N THR A 227 -19.29 -9.04 3.91
CA THR A 227 -19.81 -9.80 5.06
C THR A 227 -18.90 -9.78 6.29
N VAL A 228 -17.63 -9.46 6.12
CA VAL A 228 -16.61 -9.38 7.19
C VAL A 228 -16.11 -7.95 7.31
N ALA A 229 -15.83 -7.49 8.52
CA ALA A 229 -15.28 -6.15 8.76
C ALA A 229 -13.97 -5.95 7.98
N GLY A 230 -13.96 -4.96 7.10
CA GLY A 230 -12.82 -4.65 6.26
C GLY A 230 -11.69 -3.93 7.02
N PRO A 231 -10.45 -3.97 6.50
CA PRO A 231 -9.31 -3.29 7.13
C PRO A 231 -9.48 -1.77 7.23
N ARG A 232 -10.27 -1.12 6.37
CA ARG A 232 -10.50 0.34 6.39
C ARG A 232 -10.99 0.85 7.74
N MET A 233 -11.80 0.09 8.46
CA MET A 233 -12.25 0.45 9.80
C MET A 233 -11.09 0.55 10.78
N LEU A 234 -10.06 -0.27 10.63
CA LEU A 234 -8.90 -0.35 11.51
C LEU A 234 -7.87 0.73 11.24
N GLU A 235 -7.86 1.34 10.04
CA GLU A 235 -6.87 2.34 9.64
C GLU A 235 -6.76 3.51 10.63
N HIS A 236 -7.86 3.91 11.25
CA HIS A 236 -7.86 4.99 12.24
C HIS A 236 -7.29 4.56 13.59
N MET A 237 -7.37 3.28 13.94
CA MET A 237 -6.97 2.73 15.24
C MET A 237 -5.49 2.38 15.32
N VAL A 238 -4.88 1.94 14.21
CA VAL A 238 -3.50 1.49 14.16
C VAL A 238 -2.51 2.63 13.88
N ASP A 239 -1.24 2.42 14.17
CA ASP A 239 -0.18 3.41 13.95
C ASP A 239 0.33 3.40 12.51
N THR A 240 0.43 2.21 11.90
CA THR A 240 0.90 2.02 10.52
C THR A 240 -0.07 1.11 9.77
N VAL A 241 -0.35 1.44 8.51
CA VAL A 241 -1.18 0.65 7.60
C VAL A 241 -0.39 0.36 6.34
N LEU A 242 -0.20 -0.92 6.06
CA LEU A 242 0.45 -1.44 4.88
C LEU A 242 -0.57 -2.20 4.05
N TYR A 243 -0.64 -1.92 2.74
CA TYR A 243 -1.49 -2.66 1.81
C TYR A 243 -0.65 -3.39 0.77
N PHE A 244 -0.92 -4.69 0.62
CA PHE A 244 -0.46 -5.46 -0.53
C PHE A 244 -1.38 -5.22 -1.72
N GLU A 245 -0.77 -4.79 -2.81
CA GLU A 245 -1.40 -4.59 -4.12
C GLU A 245 -0.73 -5.51 -5.15
N GLY A 246 -1.45 -5.94 -6.15
CA GLY A 246 -0.92 -6.71 -7.27
C GLY A 246 -1.98 -7.56 -7.94
N ASP A 247 -1.78 -7.85 -9.22
CA ASP A 247 -2.58 -8.81 -9.96
C ASP A 247 -2.11 -10.23 -9.62
N ARG A 248 -3.05 -11.18 -9.51
CA ARG A 248 -2.72 -12.59 -9.26
C ARG A 248 -1.87 -13.21 -10.36
N TYR A 249 -1.91 -12.62 -11.56
CA TYR A 249 -1.15 -13.07 -12.73
C TYR A 249 0.20 -12.35 -12.88
N ALA A 250 0.42 -11.24 -12.18
CA ALA A 250 1.71 -10.56 -12.16
C ALA A 250 2.67 -11.27 -11.19
N SER A 251 3.94 -11.39 -11.57
CA SER A 251 4.96 -12.01 -10.72
C SER A 251 5.35 -11.14 -9.53
N TYR A 252 5.14 -9.82 -9.63
CA TYR A 252 5.48 -8.88 -8.56
C TYR A 252 4.29 -8.49 -7.70
N ARG A 253 4.60 -8.02 -6.50
CA ARG A 253 3.67 -7.52 -5.49
C ARG A 253 4.20 -6.18 -4.99
N ILE A 254 3.30 -5.22 -4.83
CA ILE A 254 3.63 -3.91 -4.26
C ILE A 254 3.07 -3.86 -2.85
N LEU A 255 3.91 -3.53 -1.89
CA LEU A 255 3.51 -3.21 -0.53
C LEU A 255 3.50 -1.69 -0.38
N ARG A 256 2.35 -1.11 -0.14
CA ARG A 256 2.17 0.35 -0.03
C ARG A 256 1.90 0.79 1.40
N GLY A 257 2.62 1.80 1.88
CA GLY A 257 2.34 2.47 3.14
C GLY A 257 1.22 3.49 3.00
N MET A 258 0.01 3.14 3.44
CA MET A 258 -1.17 4.03 3.38
C MET A 258 -1.21 5.01 4.55
N LYS A 259 -0.71 4.59 5.71
CA LYS A 259 -0.59 5.39 6.92
C LYS A 259 0.68 5.01 7.66
N ASN A 260 1.43 6.00 8.10
CA ASN A 260 2.60 5.77 8.94
C ASN A 260 2.78 6.98 9.88
N ARG A 261 2.64 6.77 11.19
CA ARG A 261 2.87 7.82 12.20
C ARG A 261 4.35 8.09 12.46
N PHE A 262 5.20 7.17 12.00
CA PHE A 262 6.63 7.16 12.29
C PHE A 262 7.50 7.46 11.07
N GLY A 263 6.90 7.66 9.90
CA GLY A 263 7.63 7.89 8.67
C GLY A 263 6.75 8.45 7.55
N SER A 264 7.31 8.47 6.34
CA SER A 264 6.61 8.91 5.13
C SER A 264 5.43 7.97 4.81
N THR A 265 4.35 8.53 4.31
CA THR A 265 3.24 7.78 3.70
C THR A 265 3.45 7.67 2.20
N ASN A 266 2.76 6.71 1.57
CA ASN A 266 2.87 6.40 0.14
C ASN A 266 4.22 5.80 -0.31
N GLU A 267 5.11 5.46 0.63
CA GLU A 267 6.28 4.65 0.29
C GLU A 267 5.84 3.27 -0.20
N ILE A 268 6.59 2.73 -1.17
CA ILE A 268 6.34 1.40 -1.69
C ILE A 268 7.55 0.47 -1.53
N GLY A 269 7.25 -0.80 -1.24
CA GLY A 269 8.16 -1.92 -1.35
C GLY A 269 7.74 -2.82 -2.51
N VAL A 270 8.69 -3.27 -3.31
CA VAL A 270 8.42 -4.12 -4.47
C VAL A 270 9.01 -5.51 -4.24
N PHE A 271 8.17 -6.51 -4.40
CA PHE A 271 8.52 -7.91 -4.17
C PHE A 271 8.16 -8.77 -5.37
N GLU A 272 8.93 -9.81 -5.61
CA GLU A 272 8.60 -10.87 -6.55
C GLU A 272 8.16 -12.12 -5.79
N MET A 273 7.07 -12.76 -6.24
CA MET A 273 6.61 -14.01 -5.66
C MET A 273 7.37 -15.18 -6.28
N GLN A 274 8.16 -15.87 -5.47
CA GLN A 274 8.93 -17.06 -5.85
C GLN A 274 8.44 -18.30 -5.11
N GLN A 275 8.93 -19.48 -5.48
CA GLN A 275 8.59 -20.74 -4.77
C GLN A 275 9.07 -20.72 -3.32
N SER A 276 10.19 -20.06 -3.05
CA SER A 276 10.80 -19.89 -1.71
C SER A 276 10.17 -18.76 -0.88
N GLY A 277 9.16 -18.04 -1.40
CA GLY A 277 8.53 -16.92 -0.73
C GLY A 277 8.60 -15.62 -1.54
N LEU A 278 8.63 -14.49 -0.84
CA LEU A 278 8.77 -13.16 -1.43
C LEU A 278 10.25 -12.77 -1.49
N SER A 279 10.71 -12.38 -2.67
CA SER A 279 12.03 -11.83 -2.91
C SER A 279 11.94 -10.33 -3.14
N GLU A 280 12.86 -9.56 -2.59
CA GLU A 280 12.93 -8.12 -2.80
C GLU A 280 13.36 -7.79 -4.23
N VAL A 281 12.75 -6.78 -4.82
CA VAL A 281 13.15 -6.25 -6.11
C VAL A 281 13.98 -4.98 -5.87
N GLU A 282 15.30 -5.13 -5.90
CA GLU A 282 16.23 -4.01 -5.63
C GLU A 282 16.07 -2.86 -6.62
N ASN A 283 15.83 -3.20 -7.90
CA ASN A 283 15.64 -2.23 -8.97
C ASN A 283 14.30 -2.43 -9.70
N PRO A 284 13.19 -1.90 -9.18
CA PRO A 284 11.88 -2.01 -9.83
C PRO A 284 11.86 -1.42 -11.24
N SER A 285 12.61 -0.34 -11.49
CA SER A 285 12.66 0.29 -12.81
C SER A 285 13.23 -0.66 -13.87
N GLU A 286 14.31 -1.35 -13.56
CA GLU A 286 14.92 -2.34 -14.45
C GLU A 286 13.98 -3.51 -14.72
N TYR A 287 13.33 -4.00 -13.67
CA TYR A 287 12.34 -5.05 -13.77
C TYR A 287 11.14 -4.65 -14.67
N MET A 288 10.60 -3.42 -14.49
CA MET A 288 9.47 -2.90 -15.26
C MET A 288 9.79 -2.63 -16.73
N LEU A 289 11.05 -2.40 -17.06
CA LEU A 289 11.51 -2.18 -18.44
C LEU A 289 11.97 -3.47 -19.14
N ASN A 290 11.98 -4.60 -18.43
CA ASN A 290 12.41 -5.88 -19.01
C ASN A 290 11.45 -6.35 -20.11
N GLY A 291 12.00 -6.80 -21.24
CA GLY A 291 11.22 -7.24 -22.40
C GLY A 291 10.66 -6.12 -23.26
N ARG A 292 11.06 -4.87 -23.06
CA ARG A 292 10.68 -3.74 -23.91
C ARG A 292 11.18 -3.95 -25.34
N PRO A 293 10.34 -3.73 -26.37
CA PRO A 293 10.75 -3.85 -27.76
C PRO A 293 11.70 -2.72 -28.17
N GLU A 294 12.73 -3.04 -28.92
CA GLU A 294 13.64 -2.07 -29.50
C GLU A 294 13.02 -1.40 -30.75
N ASN A 295 13.24 -0.12 -30.94
CA ASN A 295 12.80 0.65 -32.11
C ASN A 295 11.30 0.54 -32.46
N ALA A 296 10.44 0.33 -31.47
CA ALA A 296 9.00 0.24 -31.66
C ALA A 296 8.34 1.63 -31.58
N SER A 297 7.50 1.94 -32.58
CA SER A 297 6.62 3.10 -32.50
C SER A 297 5.57 2.90 -31.40
N GLY A 298 5.24 3.96 -30.66
CA GLY A 298 4.27 3.91 -29.57
C GLY A 298 4.82 3.45 -28.22
N SER A 299 6.09 3.06 -28.11
CA SER A 299 6.75 2.71 -26.84
C SER A 299 7.58 3.90 -26.32
N VAL A 300 7.31 4.32 -25.08
CA VAL A 300 7.97 5.45 -24.42
C VAL A 300 8.26 5.11 -22.98
N VAL A 301 9.46 5.42 -22.50
CA VAL A 301 9.78 5.32 -21.08
C VAL A 301 9.45 6.62 -20.38
N VAL A 302 8.73 6.51 -19.27
CA VAL A 302 8.38 7.61 -18.37
C VAL A 302 8.95 7.37 -16.98
N CYS A 303 9.21 8.45 -16.26
CA CYS A 303 9.57 8.38 -14.86
C CYS A 303 8.41 8.84 -13.99
N LEU A 304 7.81 7.92 -13.25
CA LEU A 304 6.80 8.21 -12.23
C LEU A 304 7.44 8.30 -10.85
N LEU A 305 6.72 8.87 -9.90
CA LEU A 305 7.12 8.93 -8.51
C LEU A 305 6.08 8.20 -7.64
N GLU A 306 6.51 7.15 -7.00
CA GLU A 306 5.70 6.44 -6.00
C GLU A 306 6.28 6.71 -4.61
N GLY A 307 5.57 7.52 -3.81
CA GLY A 307 6.11 8.09 -2.59
C GLY A 307 7.31 8.98 -2.85
N THR A 308 8.47 8.59 -2.38
CA THR A 308 9.75 9.26 -2.66
C THR A 308 10.58 8.55 -3.74
N ARG A 309 10.11 7.39 -4.23
CA ARG A 309 10.88 6.53 -5.15
C ARG A 309 10.55 6.82 -6.61
N PRO A 310 11.52 7.28 -7.42
CA PRO A 310 11.34 7.34 -8.87
C PRO A 310 11.37 5.92 -9.44
N ILE A 311 10.42 5.63 -10.34
CA ILE A 311 10.30 4.34 -11.02
C ILE A 311 10.13 4.60 -12.51
N MET A 312 10.92 3.91 -13.34
CA MET A 312 10.75 3.93 -14.78
C MET A 312 9.74 2.89 -15.19
N VAL A 313 8.78 3.30 -16.02
CA VAL A 313 7.79 2.41 -16.63
C VAL A 313 7.66 2.69 -18.10
N GLU A 314 7.26 1.69 -18.86
CA GLU A 314 6.95 1.82 -20.28
C GLU A 314 5.49 2.19 -20.47
N ILE A 315 5.23 3.23 -21.26
CA ILE A 315 3.92 3.55 -21.83
C ILE A 315 3.89 3.00 -23.24
N GLN A 316 2.90 2.20 -23.54
CA GLN A 316 2.63 1.65 -24.87
C GLN A 316 1.36 2.28 -25.42
N ALA A 317 1.41 2.83 -26.62
CA ALA A 317 0.26 3.34 -27.34
C ALA A 317 0.16 2.70 -28.71
N LEU A 318 -1.06 2.30 -29.08
CA LEU A 318 -1.38 1.84 -30.42
C LEU A 318 -2.51 2.70 -30.97
N VAL A 319 -2.24 3.36 -32.10
CA VAL A 319 -3.22 4.16 -32.84
C VAL A 319 -3.38 3.55 -34.21
N CYS A 320 -4.61 3.24 -34.60
CA CYS A 320 -4.95 2.68 -35.89
C CYS A 320 -6.27 3.27 -36.42
N ASP A 321 -6.49 3.14 -37.74
CA ASP A 321 -7.72 3.64 -38.37
C ASP A 321 -8.94 2.88 -37.85
N SER A 322 -10.01 3.60 -37.53
CA SER A 322 -11.26 3.00 -37.09
C SER A 322 -12.11 2.54 -38.27
N ASN A 323 -12.36 1.24 -38.36
CA ASN A 323 -13.15 0.66 -39.43
C ASN A 323 -14.69 0.66 -39.18
N PHE A 324 -15.13 1.09 -37.98
CA PHE A 324 -16.52 0.92 -37.54
C PHE A 324 -17.30 2.23 -37.29
N GLY A 325 -16.82 3.37 -37.78
CA GLY A 325 -17.50 4.67 -37.69
C GLY A 325 -17.51 5.31 -36.29
N MET A 326 -17.21 4.57 -35.23
CA MET A 326 -17.01 5.09 -33.85
C MET A 326 -15.65 4.67 -33.35
N ALA A 327 -14.78 5.65 -33.14
CA ALA A 327 -13.43 5.44 -32.62
C ALA A 327 -13.46 4.79 -31.22
N ARG A 328 -12.75 3.68 -31.05
CA ARG A 328 -12.59 2.98 -29.78
C ARG A 328 -11.38 3.52 -29.05
N ARG A 329 -11.52 3.73 -27.77
CA ARG A 329 -10.43 4.17 -26.91
C ARG A 329 -10.38 3.27 -25.70
N THR A 330 -9.20 2.84 -25.33
CA THR A 330 -8.96 1.96 -24.16
C THR A 330 -7.74 2.42 -23.44
N ALA A 331 -7.80 2.44 -22.11
CA ALA A 331 -6.66 2.71 -21.24
C ALA A 331 -6.54 1.58 -20.20
N ALA A 332 -5.35 1.03 -20.08
CA ALA A 332 -4.98 0.07 -19.05
C ALA A 332 -3.82 0.62 -18.22
N GLY A 333 -3.92 0.54 -16.90
CA GLY A 333 -2.91 1.08 -15.99
C GLY A 333 -2.94 2.60 -15.77
N THR A 334 -3.76 3.36 -16.52
CA THR A 334 -3.97 4.81 -16.34
C THR A 334 -5.45 5.18 -16.50
N ASP A 335 -5.79 6.43 -16.14
CA ASP A 335 -7.18 6.91 -16.22
C ASP A 335 -7.64 7.11 -17.67
N TYR A 336 -8.75 6.49 -18.03
CA TYR A 336 -9.36 6.57 -19.35
C TYR A 336 -9.74 8.01 -19.74
N ASN A 337 -10.32 8.79 -18.81
CA ASN A 337 -10.72 10.16 -19.07
C ASN A 337 -9.49 11.05 -19.31
N ARG A 338 -8.38 10.79 -18.60
CA ARG A 338 -7.12 11.50 -18.81
C ARG A 338 -6.59 11.30 -20.22
N VAL A 339 -6.57 10.06 -20.71
CA VAL A 339 -6.16 9.76 -22.09
C VAL A 339 -7.01 10.50 -23.11
N ASN A 340 -8.34 10.52 -22.93
CA ASN A 340 -9.25 11.26 -23.81
C ASN A 340 -8.98 12.77 -23.80
N LEU A 341 -8.70 13.36 -22.65
CA LEU A 341 -8.33 14.78 -22.54
C LEU A 341 -7.03 15.07 -23.29
N LEU A 342 -6.02 14.22 -23.15
CA LEU A 342 -4.74 14.39 -23.85
C LEU A 342 -4.90 14.26 -25.37
N MET A 343 -5.73 13.34 -25.86
CA MET A 343 -6.07 13.23 -27.29
C MET A 343 -6.77 14.50 -27.80
N ALA A 344 -7.69 15.08 -27.04
CA ALA A 344 -8.34 16.34 -27.39
C ALA A 344 -7.34 17.52 -27.43
N VAL A 345 -6.36 17.54 -26.52
CA VAL A 345 -5.25 18.51 -26.54
C VAL A 345 -4.41 18.34 -27.81
N LEU A 346 -4.03 17.12 -28.17
CA LEU A 346 -3.28 16.83 -29.41
C LEU A 346 -4.03 17.30 -30.64
N GLU A 347 -5.31 17.05 -30.73
CA GLU A 347 -6.12 17.48 -31.87
C GLU A 347 -6.24 19.01 -31.95
N LYS A 348 -6.60 19.66 -30.84
CA LYS A 348 -6.88 21.10 -30.83
C LYS A 348 -5.63 21.98 -30.81
N ARG A 349 -4.56 21.53 -30.14
CA ARG A 349 -3.35 22.36 -29.91
C ARG A 349 -2.17 21.96 -30.79
N ALA A 350 -2.04 20.68 -31.13
CA ALA A 350 -0.95 20.20 -31.97
C ALA A 350 -1.36 19.94 -33.42
N GLY A 351 -2.66 20.01 -33.74
CA GLY A 351 -3.16 19.77 -35.10
C GLY A 351 -3.07 18.30 -35.55
N ILE A 352 -3.00 17.37 -34.59
CA ILE A 352 -2.91 15.93 -34.88
C ILE A 352 -4.33 15.34 -34.76
N HIS A 353 -4.94 15.09 -35.90
CA HIS A 353 -6.33 14.63 -35.97
C HIS A 353 -6.41 13.12 -35.75
N MET A 354 -6.81 12.74 -34.53
CA MET A 354 -7.00 11.33 -34.11
C MET A 354 -8.47 11.00 -33.83
N SER A 355 -9.41 11.90 -34.14
CA SER A 355 -10.85 11.70 -33.85
C SER A 355 -11.45 10.48 -34.54
N GLY A 356 -10.95 10.13 -35.72
CA GLY A 356 -11.34 8.94 -36.49
C GLY A 356 -10.49 7.69 -36.24
N SER A 357 -9.55 7.72 -35.31
CA SER A 357 -8.64 6.61 -35.03
C SER A 357 -8.98 5.91 -33.73
N ASP A 358 -8.89 4.60 -33.71
CA ASP A 358 -8.87 3.79 -32.50
C ASP A 358 -7.56 4.03 -31.77
N ALA A 359 -7.61 4.16 -30.43
CA ALA A 359 -6.44 4.40 -29.60
C ALA A 359 -6.45 3.52 -28.37
N TYR A 360 -5.36 2.84 -28.14
CA TYR A 360 -5.12 1.95 -27.00
C TYR A 360 -3.87 2.42 -26.28
N VAL A 361 -3.99 2.67 -24.98
CA VAL A 361 -2.86 3.06 -24.12
C VAL A 361 -2.74 2.05 -22.99
N ASN A 362 -1.53 1.56 -22.78
CA ASN A 362 -1.21 0.60 -21.74
C ASN A 362 0.03 1.05 -20.96
N VAL A 363 -0.03 1.02 -19.64
CA VAL A 363 1.14 1.10 -18.78
C VAL A 363 1.65 -0.32 -18.58
N ALA A 364 2.85 -0.60 -19.10
CA ALA A 364 3.43 -1.94 -19.01
C ALA A 364 3.69 -2.31 -17.54
N GLY A 365 3.66 -3.61 -17.25
CA GLY A 365 3.91 -4.12 -15.92
C GLY A 365 2.68 -4.19 -15.01
N GLY A 366 1.45 -3.85 -15.49
CA GLY A 366 0.20 -4.00 -14.71
C GLY A 366 0.05 -3.05 -13.52
N ILE A 367 0.86 -1.98 -13.46
CA ILE A 367 0.75 -0.94 -12.41
C ILE A 367 -0.38 0.02 -12.78
N LYS A 368 -1.16 0.41 -11.76
CA LYS A 368 -2.12 1.51 -11.89
C LYS A 368 -1.46 2.81 -11.45
N VAL A 369 -1.38 3.77 -12.38
CA VAL A 369 -0.73 5.05 -12.14
C VAL A 369 -1.71 6.19 -12.40
N SER A 370 -1.79 7.11 -11.44
CA SER A 370 -2.62 8.32 -11.53
C SER A 370 -1.79 9.62 -11.51
N GLU A 371 -0.47 9.52 -11.56
CA GLU A 371 0.42 10.68 -11.48
C GLU A 371 0.39 11.50 -12.79
N PRO A 372 0.14 12.83 -12.75
CA PRO A 372 0.10 13.67 -13.95
C PRO A 372 1.43 13.76 -14.71
N ALA A 373 2.55 13.42 -14.09
CA ALA A 373 3.86 13.40 -14.74
C ALA A 373 3.95 12.47 -15.96
N LEU A 374 3.01 11.50 -16.08
CA LEU A 374 2.93 10.61 -17.24
C LEU A 374 2.35 11.26 -18.50
N ASP A 375 1.64 12.37 -18.38
CA ASP A 375 0.89 12.96 -19.49
C ASP A 375 1.73 13.19 -20.74
N LEU A 376 2.91 13.79 -20.56
CA LEU A 376 3.82 14.07 -21.67
C LEU A 376 4.27 12.76 -22.33
N GLY A 377 4.54 11.71 -21.57
CA GLY A 377 4.88 10.39 -22.08
C GLY A 377 3.73 9.77 -22.86
N ILE A 378 2.48 9.86 -22.36
CA ILE A 378 1.29 9.38 -23.05
C ILE A 378 1.10 10.13 -24.38
N VAL A 379 1.24 11.47 -24.37
CA VAL A 379 1.18 12.30 -25.58
C VAL A 379 2.23 11.86 -26.61
N MET A 380 3.47 11.68 -26.17
CA MET A 380 4.56 11.26 -27.05
C MET A 380 4.38 9.83 -27.59
N ALA A 381 3.85 8.90 -26.79
CA ALA A 381 3.55 7.55 -27.21
C ALA A 381 2.44 7.52 -28.27
N LEU A 382 1.35 8.26 -28.05
CA LEU A 382 0.25 8.40 -29.01
C LEU A 382 0.75 8.97 -30.35
N VAL A 383 1.55 10.04 -30.30
CA VAL A 383 2.08 10.68 -31.52
C VAL A 383 3.09 9.78 -32.23
N SER A 384 3.96 9.11 -31.49
CA SER A 384 4.92 8.13 -32.00
C SER A 384 4.19 7.01 -32.77
N SER A 385 3.14 6.43 -32.17
CA SER A 385 2.30 5.42 -32.82
C SER A 385 1.60 5.97 -34.06
N PHE A 386 0.94 7.13 -33.94
CA PHE A 386 0.21 7.76 -35.05
C PHE A 386 1.10 8.08 -36.26
N LYS A 387 2.32 8.58 -36.03
CA LYS A 387 3.29 8.87 -37.08
C LYS A 387 4.09 7.65 -37.53
N ASN A 388 3.94 6.51 -36.87
CA ASN A 388 4.76 5.31 -37.04
C ASN A 388 6.28 5.61 -36.94
N ARG A 389 6.68 6.41 -35.96
CA ARG A 389 8.08 6.79 -35.69
C ARG A 389 8.47 6.40 -34.28
N ALA A 390 9.50 5.58 -34.15
CA ALA A 390 10.03 5.22 -32.84
C ALA A 390 10.72 6.40 -32.16
N ILE A 391 10.59 6.46 -30.82
CA ILE A 391 11.39 7.34 -29.96
C ILE A 391 12.61 6.53 -29.50
N ASP A 392 13.77 7.18 -29.45
CA ASP A 392 15.01 6.54 -29.01
C ASP A 392 14.82 5.85 -27.65
N GLU A 393 15.23 4.59 -27.58
CA GLU A 393 15.06 3.74 -26.39
C GLU A 393 15.78 4.25 -25.12
N LYS A 394 16.83 5.09 -25.32
CA LYS A 394 17.56 5.72 -24.24
C LYS A 394 16.97 7.08 -23.83
N THR A 395 15.75 7.38 -24.28
CA THR A 395 15.03 8.61 -23.90
C THR A 395 14.01 8.31 -22.80
N VAL A 396 14.01 9.12 -21.75
CA VAL A 396 12.97 9.15 -20.71
C VAL A 396 12.20 10.47 -20.80
N ILE A 397 10.89 10.41 -20.60
CA ILE A 397 10.00 11.56 -20.77
C ILE A 397 9.11 11.69 -19.53
N PHE A 398 8.94 12.89 -19.02
CA PHE A 398 7.94 13.16 -17.97
C PHE A 398 7.52 14.63 -17.98
N GLY A 399 6.27 14.89 -17.61
CA GLY A 399 5.70 16.23 -17.52
C GLY A 399 4.16 16.17 -17.45
N GLU A 400 3.55 17.10 -16.74
CA GLU A 400 2.11 17.27 -16.76
C GLU A 400 1.71 18.09 -17.99
N VAL A 401 0.60 17.75 -18.64
CA VAL A 401 0.08 18.47 -19.80
C VAL A 401 -1.24 19.13 -19.47
N GLY A 402 -1.32 20.46 -19.60
CA GLY A 402 -2.55 21.21 -19.41
C GLY A 402 -3.40 21.29 -20.67
N LEU A 403 -4.66 21.74 -20.53
CA LEU A 403 -5.65 21.82 -21.62
C LEU A 403 -5.31 22.86 -22.70
N ALA A 404 -4.45 23.84 -22.39
CA ALA A 404 -3.94 24.77 -23.40
C ALA A 404 -2.75 24.21 -24.18
N GLY A 405 -2.29 22.98 -23.87
CA GLY A 405 -1.13 22.34 -24.48
C GLY A 405 0.19 22.71 -23.82
N GLU A 406 0.15 23.43 -22.71
CA GLU A 406 1.33 23.76 -21.92
C GLU A 406 1.87 22.54 -21.18
N VAL A 407 3.20 22.47 -21.01
CA VAL A 407 3.89 21.46 -20.21
C VAL A 407 4.25 22.07 -18.85
N ARG A 408 3.67 21.51 -17.79
CA ARG A 408 3.75 22.02 -16.42
C ARG A 408 4.82 21.29 -15.62
N ALA A 409 5.30 21.96 -14.57
CA ALA A 409 6.26 21.42 -13.63
C ALA A 409 5.73 20.17 -12.93
N VAL A 410 6.67 19.25 -12.64
CA VAL A 410 6.41 18.05 -11.85
C VAL A 410 7.27 18.06 -10.58
N SER A 411 6.83 17.37 -9.56
CA SER A 411 7.57 17.23 -8.31
C SER A 411 8.85 16.43 -8.51
N GLN A 412 9.88 16.77 -7.73
CA GLN A 412 11.14 16.04 -7.61
C GLN A 412 11.84 15.71 -8.96
N ALA A 413 11.81 16.65 -9.91
CA ALA A 413 12.40 16.48 -11.25
C ALA A 413 13.88 16.05 -11.20
N GLN A 414 14.67 16.56 -10.24
CA GLN A 414 16.07 16.17 -10.07
C GLN A 414 16.23 14.68 -9.72
N GLN A 415 15.36 14.13 -8.88
CA GLN A 415 15.43 12.71 -8.51
C GLN A 415 15.09 11.81 -9.69
N ARG A 416 14.10 12.20 -10.51
CA ARG A 416 13.74 11.50 -11.75
C ARG A 416 14.92 11.47 -12.74
N VAL A 417 15.61 12.59 -12.90
CA VAL A 417 16.83 12.67 -13.74
C VAL A 417 17.95 11.79 -13.17
N ASN A 418 18.14 11.78 -11.85
CA ASN A 418 19.16 10.94 -11.22
C ASN A 418 18.90 9.46 -11.46
N GLU A 419 17.64 9.02 -11.38
CA GLU A 419 17.26 7.64 -11.67
C GLU A 419 17.47 7.29 -13.15
N ALA A 420 17.13 8.23 -14.08
CA ALA A 420 17.42 8.06 -15.49
C ALA A 420 18.93 7.89 -15.78
N VAL A 421 19.77 8.68 -15.12
CA VAL A 421 21.24 8.55 -15.22
C VAL A 421 21.73 7.22 -14.69
N LYS A 422 21.21 6.78 -13.54
CA LYS A 422 21.56 5.49 -12.91
C LYS A 422 21.26 4.30 -13.83
N LEU A 423 20.14 4.37 -14.56
CA LEU A 423 19.69 3.32 -15.49
C LEU A 423 20.31 3.47 -16.91
N GLY A 424 21.19 4.45 -17.12
CA GLY A 424 21.94 4.60 -18.36
C GLY A 424 21.17 5.26 -19.52
N PHE A 425 20.06 5.96 -19.24
CA PHE A 425 19.38 6.80 -20.22
C PHE A 425 20.30 7.94 -20.68
N LYS A 426 20.15 8.34 -21.94
CA LYS A 426 21.00 9.37 -22.59
C LYS A 426 20.27 10.69 -22.78
N THR A 427 18.96 10.66 -22.89
CA THR A 427 18.13 11.84 -23.13
C THR A 427 16.98 11.88 -22.12
N CYS A 428 16.71 13.07 -21.57
CA CYS A 428 15.59 13.32 -20.68
C CYS A 428 14.78 14.51 -21.20
N ILE A 429 13.53 14.28 -21.60
CA ILE A 429 12.59 15.32 -22.03
C ILE A 429 11.67 15.65 -20.85
N LEU A 430 11.69 16.90 -20.43
CA LEU A 430 10.99 17.33 -19.22
C LEU A 430 10.47 18.78 -19.34
N PRO A 431 9.63 19.26 -18.40
CA PRO A 431 9.12 20.62 -18.42
C PRO A 431 10.23 21.66 -18.34
N GLY A 432 10.25 22.63 -19.26
CA GLY A 432 11.25 23.69 -19.31
C GLY A 432 11.40 24.48 -18.01
N VAL A 433 10.28 24.66 -17.28
CA VAL A 433 10.29 25.32 -15.96
C VAL A 433 11.09 24.55 -14.89
N CYS A 434 11.28 23.24 -15.03
CA CYS A 434 12.07 22.42 -14.11
C CYS A 434 13.58 22.59 -14.29
N LEU A 435 14.05 23.06 -15.45
CA LEU A 435 15.48 23.20 -15.76
C LEU A 435 16.25 24.03 -14.71
N LYS A 436 15.62 25.05 -14.14
CA LYS A 436 16.21 25.92 -13.13
C LYS A 436 16.67 25.17 -11.86
N ASN A 437 16.02 24.06 -11.56
CA ASN A 437 16.24 23.28 -10.33
C ASN A 437 17.01 21.98 -10.58
N ILE A 438 17.48 21.75 -11.82
CA ILE A 438 18.20 20.54 -12.19
C ILE A 438 19.69 20.84 -12.33
N LYS A 439 20.50 20.06 -11.62
CA LYS A 439 21.96 20.09 -11.75
C LYS A 439 22.37 19.47 -13.08
N LYS A 440 23.19 20.16 -13.85
CA LYS A 440 23.77 19.63 -15.10
C LYS A 440 24.52 18.33 -14.82
N ASN A 441 24.34 17.36 -15.70
CA ASN A 441 25.03 16.09 -15.65
C ASN A 441 25.47 15.71 -17.06
N ASP A 442 26.75 15.52 -17.26
CA ASP A 442 27.35 15.25 -18.59
C ASP A 442 26.99 13.85 -19.14
N LYS A 443 26.34 13.00 -18.32
CA LYS A 443 25.94 11.65 -18.72
C LYS A 443 24.59 11.59 -19.44
N ILE A 444 23.78 12.67 -19.35
CA ILE A 444 22.44 12.74 -19.91
C ILE A 444 22.16 14.12 -20.49
N GLU A 445 21.65 14.16 -21.72
CA GLU A 445 21.14 15.37 -22.33
C GLU A 445 19.75 15.69 -21.77
N ILE A 446 19.55 16.93 -21.32
CA ILE A 446 18.29 17.38 -20.71
C ILE A 446 17.63 18.39 -21.65
N ILE A 447 16.46 18.02 -22.18
CA ILE A 447 15.70 18.84 -23.12
C ILE A 447 14.45 19.35 -22.39
N GLY A 448 14.40 20.67 -22.19
CA GLY A 448 13.22 21.32 -21.61
C GLY A 448 12.21 21.70 -22.68
N VAL A 449 10.93 21.35 -22.48
CA VAL A 449 9.83 21.71 -23.38
C VAL A 449 8.76 22.49 -22.62
N ASN A 450 8.15 23.50 -23.28
CA ASN A 450 7.13 24.35 -22.66
C ASN A 450 5.72 24.01 -23.12
N ASN A 451 5.59 23.33 -24.24
CA ASN A 451 4.31 22.91 -24.79
C ASN A 451 4.44 21.61 -25.59
N VAL A 452 3.30 20.97 -25.87
CA VAL A 452 3.23 19.71 -26.59
C VAL A 452 3.79 19.80 -28.03
N GLN A 453 3.71 20.96 -28.68
CA GLN A 453 4.23 21.16 -30.04
C GLN A 453 5.76 21.11 -30.06
N GLU A 454 6.42 21.69 -29.04
CA GLU A 454 7.88 21.59 -28.89
C GLU A 454 8.31 20.13 -28.68
N ALA A 455 7.61 19.40 -27.83
CA ALA A 455 7.91 17.99 -27.58
C ALA A 455 7.75 17.12 -28.84
N ILE A 456 6.68 17.32 -29.59
CA ILE A 456 6.38 16.53 -30.82
C ILE A 456 7.42 16.74 -31.92
N LYS A 457 8.13 17.86 -31.94
CA LYS A 457 9.22 18.10 -32.91
C LYS A 457 10.45 17.23 -32.65
N LEU A 458 10.55 16.63 -31.48
CA LEU A 458 11.65 15.73 -31.11
C LEU A 458 11.45 14.28 -31.58
N ILE A 459 10.27 13.96 -32.21
CA ILE A 459 9.96 12.64 -32.78
C ILE A 459 10.35 12.59 -34.29
#